data_d672edb2a41dfc3455fff8ad941ec719
#
_entry.id   d672edb2a41dfc3455fff8ad941ec719
#
_cell.length_a   1.000
_cell.length_b   1.000
_cell.length_c   1.000
_cell.angle_alpha   90.00
_cell.angle_beta   90.00
_cell.angle_gamma   90.00
#
_symmetry.space_group_name_H-M   'P 1'
#
loop_
_entity.id
_entity.type
_entity.pdbx_description
1 polymer ?
#
loop_
_entity_poly.entity_id
_entity_poly.type
_entity_poly.pdbx_seq_one_letter_code
_entity_poly.pdbx_strand_id
1 'polypeptide(L)'
;MEEIRPVSIDDIDEVVRIAAMSYPGSNLLGAESRQRFAERVRETIENDPHVSYHGCYHDGRLLGIMKWYDFPMNVHGTPLLTGGIGLVAVDLLHKKEKVAMSMLQGFLSSYRERGISLVSLYPFRVDFYKQMGFGIGTKVHQYKFKPSSLPFVGKDKIVYIGKEDKEELSACYHRIARQTHGMIKRTDREWDRLLDSPELITVGYKKEGRLGGYLAFQFQSAHEKNRIFNNIEVREFLYESREALAQLLSFLRSQADQIQRIEFTTPDEDFHLLLSDPGNGTDSLLWSIYHESHVSGVGLMYRIIDVPGFFRQLSHHHFGSETVNMKLTIRDSFLPENAGTWLIKFVDGRPELGEAVEPDISVQLDISDFSSLVMGVVTARKLYQYGQLELDAPEKLPILDRLFAVPEKPRSVTTF
;
A
#
# COMPACT_ATOMS: atom_id res chain seq x y z
N MET A 1 -29.88 4.85 -16.35
CA MET A 1 -28.45 4.63 -16.73
C MET A 1 -27.62 4.88 -15.50
N GLU A 2 -26.63 4.01 -15.22
CA GLU A 2 -25.74 4.23 -14.07
C GLU A 2 -24.82 5.43 -14.33
N GLU A 3 -24.73 6.33 -13.36
CA GLU A 3 -23.89 7.52 -13.39
C GLU A 3 -22.91 7.51 -12.21
N ILE A 4 -21.62 7.65 -12.50
CA ILE A 4 -20.60 7.80 -11.47
C ILE A 4 -20.27 9.29 -11.34
N ARG A 5 -20.58 9.87 -10.17
CA ARG A 5 -20.34 11.29 -9.92
C ARG A 5 -19.97 11.56 -8.46
N PRO A 6 -19.39 12.74 -8.16
CA PRO A 6 -19.15 13.14 -6.78
C PRO A 6 -20.44 13.12 -5.95
N VAL A 7 -20.30 12.69 -4.71
CA VAL A 7 -21.35 12.72 -3.69
C VAL A 7 -21.56 14.17 -3.23
N SER A 8 -22.81 14.59 -3.10
CA SER A 8 -23.18 15.89 -2.54
C SER A 8 -23.35 15.85 -1.02
N ILE A 9 -23.42 17.01 -0.40
CA ILE A 9 -23.71 17.14 1.04
C ILE A 9 -25.10 16.54 1.37
N ASP A 10 -26.03 16.65 0.45
CA ASP A 10 -27.40 16.14 0.64
C ASP A 10 -27.47 14.61 0.66
N ASP A 11 -26.44 13.92 0.10
CA ASP A 11 -26.37 12.46 0.05
C ASP A 11 -25.72 11.85 1.29
N ILE A 12 -25.23 12.64 2.26
CA ILE A 12 -24.41 12.15 3.38
C ILE A 12 -25.12 11.06 4.19
N ASP A 13 -26.42 11.21 4.46
CA ASP A 13 -27.17 10.22 5.22
C ASP A 13 -27.21 8.85 4.52
N GLU A 14 -27.36 8.85 3.19
CA GLU A 14 -27.31 7.64 2.36
C GLU A 14 -25.89 7.05 2.31
N VAL A 15 -24.86 7.88 2.23
CA VAL A 15 -23.45 7.44 2.32
C VAL A 15 -23.19 6.72 3.63
N VAL A 16 -23.64 7.29 4.75
CA VAL A 16 -23.50 6.69 6.08
C VAL A 16 -24.27 5.38 6.18
N ARG A 17 -25.50 5.34 5.65
CA ARG A 17 -26.33 4.14 5.63
C ARG A 17 -25.66 3.02 4.85
N ILE A 18 -25.21 3.29 3.61
CA ILE A 18 -24.58 2.29 2.75
C ILE A 18 -23.27 1.79 3.38
N ALA A 19 -22.42 2.69 3.90
CA ALA A 19 -21.18 2.33 4.58
C ALA A 19 -21.43 1.42 5.80
N ALA A 20 -22.37 1.80 6.68
CA ALA A 20 -22.70 1.04 7.88
C ALA A 20 -23.20 -0.37 7.58
N MET A 21 -24.00 -0.53 6.53
CA MET A 21 -24.55 -1.82 6.13
C MET A 21 -23.52 -2.70 5.40
N SER A 22 -22.58 -2.09 4.66
CA SER A 22 -21.56 -2.84 3.91
C SER A 22 -20.39 -3.27 4.79
N TYR A 23 -20.10 -2.53 5.86
CA TYR A 23 -18.99 -2.80 6.79
C TYR A 23 -19.50 -2.95 8.24
N PRO A 24 -20.24 -4.01 8.57
CA PRO A 24 -20.84 -4.17 9.89
C PRO A 24 -19.79 -4.22 11.02
N GLY A 25 -18.57 -4.66 10.74
CA GLY A 25 -17.44 -4.66 11.69
C GLY A 25 -16.84 -3.29 12.01
N SER A 26 -17.25 -2.23 11.30
CA SER A 26 -16.72 -0.86 11.50
C SER A 26 -17.38 -0.10 12.66
N ASN A 27 -18.25 -0.73 13.43
CA ASN A 27 -19.03 -0.11 14.52
C ASN A 27 -19.88 1.11 14.10
N LEU A 28 -20.22 1.24 12.82
CA LEU A 28 -21.07 2.32 12.29
C LEU A 28 -22.57 2.09 12.50
N LEU A 29 -22.98 1.06 13.27
CA LEU A 29 -24.39 0.80 13.55
C LEU A 29 -24.97 1.68 14.67
N GLY A 30 -24.14 2.20 15.58
CA GLY A 30 -24.53 3.10 16.65
C GLY A 30 -24.79 4.54 16.16
N ALA A 31 -25.76 5.23 16.77
CA ALA A 31 -26.13 6.60 16.37
C ALA A 31 -24.95 7.59 16.45
N GLU A 32 -24.22 7.58 17.56
CA GLU A 32 -23.07 8.45 17.76
C GLU A 32 -21.93 8.19 16.74
N SER A 33 -21.67 6.91 16.44
CA SER A 33 -20.66 6.55 15.44
C SER A 33 -21.07 6.98 14.03
N ARG A 34 -22.36 6.88 13.68
CA ARG A 34 -22.91 7.39 12.43
C ARG A 34 -22.75 8.90 12.31
N GLN A 35 -23.08 9.63 13.39
CA GLN A 35 -22.95 11.07 13.40
C GLN A 35 -21.50 11.50 13.20
N ARG A 36 -20.55 10.90 13.93
CA ARG A 36 -19.12 11.18 13.75
C ARG A 36 -18.62 10.82 12.35
N PHE A 37 -19.16 9.77 11.75
CA PHE A 37 -18.81 9.42 10.37
C PHE A 37 -19.40 10.42 9.37
N ALA A 38 -20.65 10.87 9.55
CA ALA A 38 -21.28 11.91 8.74
C ALA A 38 -20.49 13.23 8.76
N GLU A 39 -20.05 13.64 9.95
CA GLU A 39 -19.22 14.83 10.14
C GLU A 39 -17.90 14.73 9.37
N ARG A 40 -17.22 13.57 9.45
CA ARG A 40 -15.99 13.31 8.68
C ARG A 40 -16.22 13.29 7.16
N VAL A 41 -17.34 12.73 6.69
CA VAL A 41 -17.70 12.76 5.26
C VAL A 41 -17.90 14.21 4.81
N ARG A 42 -18.67 14.99 5.56
CA ARG A 42 -18.91 16.42 5.30
C ARG A 42 -17.60 17.20 5.23
N GLU A 43 -16.77 17.07 6.25
CA GLU A 43 -15.47 17.74 6.31
C GLU A 43 -14.57 17.36 5.12
N THR A 44 -14.59 16.09 4.71
CA THR A 44 -13.83 15.64 3.54
C THR A 44 -14.35 16.29 2.26
N ILE A 45 -15.67 16.32 2.04
CA ILE A 45 -16.28 16.93 0.85
C ILE A 45 -15.99 18.43 0.77
N GLU A 46 -16.04 19.14 1.91
CA GLU A 46 -15.88 20.60 1.96
C GLU A 46 -14.41 21.05 1.89
N ASN A 47 -13.49 20.27 2.49
CA ASN A 47 -12.17 20.80 2.84
C ASN A 47 -10.99 19.94 2.39
N ASP A 48 -11.19 18.75 1.77
CA ASP A 48 -10.07 17.92 1.40
C ASP A 48 -9.84 17.93 -0.13
N PRO A 49 -8.79 18.59 -0.63
CA PRO A 49 -8.52 18.65 -2.06
C PRO A 49 -7.94 17.32 -2.63
N HIS A 50 -7.53 16.40 -1.77
CA HIS A 50 -6.88 15.15 -2.15
C HIS A 50 -7.78 13.93 -1.99
N VAL A 51 -8.95 14.11 -1.38
CA VAL A 51 -9.86 13.00 -1.10
C VAL A 51 -11.28 13.40 -1.47
N SER A 52 -11.97 12.54 -2.21
CA SER A 52 -13.35 12.78 -2.62
C SER A 52 -14.21 11.53 -2.49
N TYR A 53 -15.49 11.73 -2.19
CA TYR A 53 -16.48 10.66 -2.23
C TYR A 53 -17.19 10.66 -3.58
N HIS A 54 -17.33 9.46 -4.18
CA HIS A 54 -18.07 9.25 -5.41
C HIS A 54 -19.14 8.21 -5.21
N GLY A 55 -20.27 8.41 -5.86
CA GLY A 55 -21.41 7.51 -5.83
C GLY A 55 -21.74 6.94 -7.20
N CYS A 56 -22.31 5.74 -7.22
CA CYS A 56 -23.01 5.17 -8.36
C CYS A 56 -24.49 5.46 -8.20
N TYR A 57 -25.07 6.21 -9.12
CA TYR A 57 -26.47 6.61 -9.11
C TYR A 57 -27.23 5.93 -10.24
N HIS A 58 -28.47 5.53 -9.97
CA HIS A 58 -29.42 5.06 -10.95
C HIS A 58 -30.76 5.76 -10.72
N ASP A 59 -31.23 6.51 -11.72
CA ASP A 59 -32.45 7.30 -11.62
C ASP A 59 -32.50 8.20 -10.36
N GLY A 60 -31.37 8.84 -10.06
CA GLY A 60 -31.19 9.74 -8.92
C GLY A 60 -30.99 9.03 -7.57
N ARG A 61 -31.10 7.71 -7.48
CA ARG A 61 -30.88 6.95 -6.26
C ARG A 61 -29.43 6.49 -6.15
N LEU A 62 -28.83 6.68 -4.99
CA LEU A 62 -27.47 6.21 -4.66
C LEU A 62 -27.47 4.69 -4.40
N LEU A 63 -26.75 3.94 -5.23
CA LEU A 63 -26.66 2.47 -5.16
C LEU A 63 -25.36 1.99 -4.48
N GLY A 64 -24.31 2.79 -4.55
CA GLY A 64 -23.02 2.45 -3.98
C GLY A 64 -22.14 3.67 -3.85
N ILE A 65 -21.13 3.57 -3.02
CA ILE A 65 -20.18 4.63 -2.70
C ILE A 65 -18.76 4.12 -2.77
N MET A 66 -17.84 5.02 -3.07
CA MET A 66 -16.40 4.80 -3.00
C MET A 66 -15.69 6.09 -2.64
N LYS A 67 -14.49 5.96 -2.11
CA LYS A 67 -13.64 7.07 -1.75
C LYS A 67 -12.42 7.09 -2.66
N TRP A 68 -12.16 8.20 -3.32
CA TRP A 68 -11.00 8.41 -4.19
C TRP A 68 -9.94 9.21 -3.45
N TYR A 69 -8.69 8.89 -3.74
CA TYR A 69 -7.54 9.53 -3.14
C TYR A 69 -6.55 9.92 -4.22
N ASP A 70 -6.02 11.12 -4.14
CA ASP A 70 -4.95 11.63 -4.99
C ASP A 70 -3.69 11.80 -4.15
N PHE A 71 -2.66 11.03 -4.43
CA PHE A 71 -1.40 11.15 -3.71
C PHE A 71 -0.18 10.89 -4.61
N PRO A 72 0.92 11.61 -4.39
CA PRO A 72 2.21 11.25 -4.98
C PRO A 72 2.75 9.98 -4.31
N MET A 73 3.08 8.97 -5.13
CA MET A 73 3.78 7.75 -4.70
C MET A 73 5.19 7.75 -5.29
N ASN A 74 6.17 7.36 -4.51
CA ASN A 74 7.51 7.10 -5.03
C ASN A 74 7.50 5.80 -5.84
N VAL A 75 7.62 5.90 -7.15
CA VAL A 75 7.72 4.76 -8.06
C VAL A 75 9.11 4.77 -8.67
N HIS A 76 9.96 3.82 -8.28
CA HIS A 76 11.35 3.71 -8.75
C HIS A 76 12.17 5.02 -8.60
N GLY A 77 11.99 5.73 -7.49
CA GLY A 77 12.67 7.01 -7.25
C GLY A 77 11.97 8.24 -7.86
N THR A 78 10.91 8.04 -8.64
CA THR A 78 10.13 9.11 -9.28
C THR A 78 8.80 9.31 -8.53
N PRO A 79 8.45 10.52 -8.10
CA PRO A 79 7.14 10.79 -7.52
C PRO A 79 6.07 10.83 -8.62
N LEU A 80 5.25 9.78 -8.72
CA LEU A 80 4.10 9.73 -9.63
C LEU A 80 2.81 10.08 -8.90
N LEU A 81 1.96 10.92 -9.50
CA LEU A 81 0.60 11.09 -9.03
C LEU A 81 -0.15 9.78 -9.25
N THR A 82 -0.68 9.24 -8.18
CA THR A 82 -1.31 7.92 -8.12
C THR A 82 -2.72 8.06 -7.57
N GLY A 83 -3.66 7.32 -8.16
CA GLY A 83 -5.02 7.22 -7.65
C GLY A 83 -5.13 6.12 -6.59
N GLY A 84 -5.78 6.43 -5.48
CA GLY A 84 -6.19 5.44 -4.50
C GLY A 84 -7.70 5.25 -4.49
N ILE A 85 -8.16 4.03 -4.24
CA ILE A 85 -9.58 3.77 -4.02
C ILE A 85 -9.81 3.00 -2.73
N GLY A 86 -10.74 3.48 -1.91
CA GLY A 86 -11.15 2.84 -0.66
C GLY A 86 -12.66 2.94 -0.45
N LEU A 87 -13.14 2.37 0.65
CA LEU A 87 -14.54 2.41 1.06
C LEU A 87 -15.52 2.02 -0.08
N VAL A 88 -15.17 1.02 -0.89
CA VAL A 88 -16.06 0.52 -1.95
C VAL A 88 -17.21 -0.23 -1.30
N ALA A 89 -18.39 0.39 -1.26
CA ALA A 89 -19.57 -0.14 -0.60
C ALA A 89 -20.77 -0.08 -1.54
N VAL A 90 -21.59 -1.14 -1.56
CA VAL A 90 -22.81 -1.25 -2.36
C VAL A 90 -23.99 -1.51 -1.44
N ASP A 91 -25.10 -0.83 -1.67
CA ASP A 91 -26.35 -1.06 -0.98
C ASP A 91 -26.69 -2.57 -0.97
N LEU A 92 -27.13 -3.09 0.16
CA LEU A 92 -27.40 -4.53 0.33
C LEU A 92 -28.44 -5.05 -0.67
N LEU A 93 -29.40 -4.22 -1.06
CA LEU A 93 -30.46 -4.58 -2.00
C LEU A 93 -29.96 -4.68 -3.45
N HIS A 94 -28.82 -4.04 -3.75
CA HIS A 94 -28.23 -3.98 -5.08
C HIS A 94 -26.94 -4.81 -5.22
N LYS A 95 -26.70 -5.72 -4.27
CA LYS A 95 -25.59 -6.67 -4.36
C LYS A 95 -25.78 -7.64 -5.52
N LYS A 96 -24.66 -7.97 -6.21
CA LYS A 96 -24.60 -8.83 -7.41
C LYS A 96 -25.20 -8.22 -8.68
N GLU A 97 -25.58 -6.95 -8.69
CA GLU A 97 -26.04 -6.19 -9.85
C GLU A 97 -24.90 -5.48 -10.59
N LYS A 98 -23.64 -5.88 -10.32
CA LYS A 98 -22.41 -5.32 -10.91
C LYS A 98 -22.09 -3.86 -10.54
N VAL A 99 -22.82 -3.23 -9.63
CA VAL A 99 -22.61 -1.84 -9.18
C VAL A 99 -21.15 -1.57 -8.82
N ALA A 100 -20.51 -2.45 -8.05
CA ALA A 100 -19.08 -2.30 -7.71
C ALA A 100 -18.16 -2.34 -8.95
N MET A 101 -18.51 -3.13 -9.97
CA MET A 101 -17.75 -3.19 -11.22
C MET A 101 -17.87 -1.87 -11.99
N SER A 102 -19.10 -1.35 -12.13
CA SER A 102 -19.35 -0.04 -12.77
C SER A 102 -18.61 1.09 -12.05
N MET A 103 -18.63 1.07 -10.71
CA MET A 103 -17.91 2.04 -9.89
C MET A 103 -16.39 2.00 -10.15
N LEU A 104 -15.80 0.80 -10.17
CA LEU A 104 -14.36 0.66 -10.46
C LEU A 104 -14.03 1.05 -11.88
N GLN A 105 -14.86 0.70 -12.86
CA GLN A 105 -14.66 1.10 -14.25
C GLN A 105 -14.68 2.62 -14.39
N GLY A 106 -15.65 3.31 -13.77
CA GLY A 106 -15.71 4.77 -13.74
C GLY A 106 -14.47 5.40 -13.08
N PHE A 107 -13.99 4.81 -11.97
CA PHE A 107 -12.75 5.22 -11.30
C PHE A 107 -11.53 5.11 -12.25
N LEU A 108 -11.32 3.94 -12.85
CA LEU A 108 -10.17 3.69 -13.73
C LEU A 108 -10.18 4.61 -14.96
N SER A 109 -11.34 4.75 -15.62
CA SER A 109 -11.47 5.63 -16.80
C SER A 109 -11.22 7.08 -16.45
N SER A 110 -11.80 7.59 -15.35
CA SER A 110 -11.59 8.98 -14.90
C SER A 110 -10.13 9.28 -14.60
N TYR A 111 -9.43 8.37 -13.91
CA TYR A 111 -8.01 8.56 -13.60
C TYR A 111 -7.14 8.48 -14.86
N ARG A 112 -7.45 7.58 -15.78
CA ARG A 112 -6.77 7.50 -17.09
C ARG A 112 -6.96 8.78 -17.91
N GLU A 113 -8.17 9.33 -17.97
CA GLU A 113 -8.46 10.61 -18.65
C GLU A 113 -7.69 11.78 -18.04
N ARG A 114 -7.41 11.73 -16.73
CA ARG A 114 -6.56 12.71 -16.02
C ARG A 114 -5.06 12.50 -16.29
N GLY A 115 -4.67 11.52 -17.12
CA GLY A 115 -3.28 11.20 -17.45
C GLY A 115 -2.52 10.47 -16.34
N ILE A 116 -3.24 9.88 -15.39
CA ILE A 116 -2.65 9.06 -14.32
C ILE A 116 -2.47 7.65 -14.84
N SER A 117 -1.29 7.08 -14.66
CA SER A 117 -0.95 5.76 -15.19
C SER A 117 -1.01 4.62 -14.15
N LEU A 118 -1.02 4.96 -12.87
CA LEU A 118 -0.98 4.01 -11.75
C LEU A 118 -2.08 4.30 -10.76
N VAL A 119 -2.79 3.25 -10.34
CA VAL A 119 -3.75 3.30 -9.23
C VAL A 119 -3.48 2.15 -8.25
N SER A 120 -4.00 2.27 -7.02
CA SER A 120 -3.78 1.28 -5.97
C SER A 120 -4.95 1.19 -4.99
N LEU A 121 -5.02 0.05 -4.27
CA LEU A 121 -6.02 -0.19 -3.24
C LEU A 121 -5.55 -1.23 -2.21
N TYR A 122 -6.15 -1.19 -1.03
CA TYR A 122 -6.10 -2.29 -0.06
C TYR A 122 -7.29 -3.23 -0.29
N PRO A 123 -7.05 -4.51 -0.64
CA PRO A 123 -8.14 -5.41 -1.03
C PRO A 123 -8.90 -5.95 0.19
N PHE A 124 -10.23 -5.90 0.16
CA PHE A 124 -11.05 -6.73 1.04
C PHE A 124 -11.27 -8.13 0.45
N ARG A 125 -11.14 -8.28 -0.89
CA ARG A 125 -11.16 -9.55 -1.64
C ARG A 125 -10.17 -9.50 -2.79
N VAL A 126 -9.10 -10.26 -2.68
CA VAL A 126 -8.01 -10.28 -3.66
C VAL A 126 -8.48 -10.79 -5.03
N ASP A 127 -9.27 -11.88 -5.06
CA ASP A 127 -9.81 -12.48 -6.28
C ASP A 127 -10.68 -11.48 -7.08
N PHE A 128 -11.51 -10.72 -6.37
CA PHE A 128 -12.39 -9.71 -6.96
C PHE A 128 -11.59 -8.62 -7.69
N TYR A 129 -10.60 -8.05 -7.04
CA TYR A 129 -9.78 -6.99 -7.65
C TYR A 129 -8.81 -7.53 -8.70
N LYS A 130 -8.32 -8.76 -8.54
CA LYS A 130 -7.47 -9.39 -9.58
C LYS A 130 -8.22 -9.56 -10.89
N GLN A 131 -9.50 -9.96 -10.87
CA GLN A 131 -10.35 -10.03 -12.07
C GLN A 131 -10.54 -8.66 -12.75
N MET A 132 -10.38 -7.57 -12.02
CA MET A 132 -10.42 -6.19 -12.54
C MET A 132 -9.02 -5.66 -12.89
N GLY A 133 -8.03 -6.53 -13.05
CA GLY A 133 -6.68 -6.21 -13.50
C GLY A 133 -5.75 -5.63 -12.43
N PHE A 134 -6.11 -5.65 -11.14
CA PHE A 134 -5.16 -5.29 -10.09
C PHE A 134 -4.18 -6.41 -9.82
N GLY A 135 -2.89 -6.09 -9.89
CA GLY A 135 -1.81 -6.98 -9.54
C GLY A 135 -1.63 -7.09 -8.02
N ILE A 136 -1.27 -8.28 -7.55
CA ILE A 136 -0.94 -8.50 -6.14
C ILE A 136 0.32 -7.72 -5.81
N GLY A 137 0.29 -6.93 -4.76
CA GLY A 137 1.44 -6.18 -4.27
C GLY A 137 2.26 -6.96 -3.24
N THR A 138 3.18 -6.25 -2.60
CA THR A 138 4.06 -6.82 -1.58
C THR A 138 3.25 -7.38 -0.43
N LYS A 139 3.63 -8.56 0.03
CA LYS A 139 3.03 -9.15 1.23
C LYS A 139 3.36 -8.30 2.45
N VAL A 140 2.49 -8.33 3.43
CA VAL A 140 2.75 -7.82 4.77
C VAL A 140 2.83 -8.99 5.75
N HIS A 141 3.74 -8.89 6.70
CA HIS A 141 4.07 -9.91 7.68
C HIS A 141 3.77 -9.38 9.08
N GLN A 142 2.89 -10.04 9.82
CA GLN A 142 2.61 -9.71 11.20
C GLN A 142 3.43 -10.62 12.11
N TYR A 143 4.40 -10.02 12.76
CA TYR A 143 5.24 -10.65 13.77
C TYR A 143 4.64 -10.43 15.16
N LYS A 144 4.80 -11.44 16.03
CA LYS A 144 4.38 -11.36 17.45
C LYS A 144 5.46 -11.98 18.33
N PHE A 145 6.38 -11.19 18.80
CA PHE A 145 7.59 -11.65 19.46
C PHE A 145 7.78 -11.05 20.86
N LYS A 146 8.66 -11.65 21.68
CA LYS A 146 9.01 -11.12 22.99
C LYS A 146 9.95 -9.91 22.85
N PRO A 147 9.79 -8.84 23.65
CA PRO A 147 10.73 -7.72 23.63
C PRO A 147 12.19 -8.16 23.86
N SER A 148 12.42 -9.20 24.67
CA SER A 148 13.74 -9.75 24.94
C SER A 148 14.44 -10.35 23.70
N SER A 149 13.71 -10.67 22.65
CA SER A 149 14.26 -11.19 21.39
C SER A 149 14.93 -10.11 20.54
N LEU A 150 14.71 -8.82 20.85
CA LEU A 150 15.30 -7.70 20.13
C LEU A 150 16.78 -7.46 20.57
N PRO A 151 17.62 -6.92 19.68
CA PRO A 151 18.97 -6.47 20.07
C PRO A 151 18.92 -5.27 21.03
N PHE A 152 20.00 -5.08 21.79
CA PHE A 152 20.15 -3.94 22.70
C PHE A 152 21.54 -3.31 22.56
N VAL A 153 21.58 -2.02 22.23
CA VAL A 153 22.82 -1.23 22.12
C VAL A 153 22.77 0.05 22.95
N GLY A 154 21.61 0.42 23.50
CA GLY A 154 21.32 1.66 24.21
C GLY A 154 20.16 2.43 23.62
N LYS A 155 19.61 3.39 24.36
CA LYS A 155 18.46 4.22 23.97
C LYS A 155 18.58 5.69 24.39
N ASP A 156 19.81 6.15 24.56
CA ASP A 156 20.15 7.49 25.05
C ASP A 156 19.71 8.64 24.12
N LYS A 157 19.44 8.33 22.85
CA LYS A 157 18.98 9.31 21.84
C LYS A 157 17.49 9.18 21.51
N ILE A 158 16.73 8.44 22.30
CA ILE A 158 15.29 8.31 22.14
C ILE A 158 14.57 9.41 22.91
N VAL A 159 13.68 10.11 22.21
CA VAL A 159 12.85 11.20 22.77
C VAL A 159 11.37 10.94 22.47
N TYR A 160 10.47 11.50 23.28
CA TYR A 160 9.06 11.57 22.93
C TYR A 160 8.84 12.56 21.79
N ILE A 161 7.89 12.28 20.94
CA ILE A 161 7.46 13.12 19.81
C ILE A 161 6.02 13.56 20.07
N GLY A 162 5.81 14.88 20.13
CA GLY A 162 4.52 15.50 20.34
C GLY A 162 4.03 16.29 19.11
N LYS A 163 2.94 17.02 19.33
CA LYS A 163 2.35 17.89 18.26
C LYS A 163 3.30 18.98 17.81
N GLU A 164 4.12 19.47 18.72
CA GLU A 164 5.16 20.47 18.48
C GLU A 164 6.26 20.00 17.55
N ASP A 165 6.46 18.69 17.43
CA ASP A 165 7.46 18.06 16.56
C ASP A 165 6.92 17.69 15.17
N LYS A 166 5.66 18.04 14.82
CA LYS A 166 4.97 17.66 13.58
C LYS A 166 5.82 17.91 12.33
N GLU A 167 6.42 19.07 12.22
CA GLU A 167 7.23 19.45 11.06
C GLU A 167 8.48 18.55 10.93
N GLU A 168 9.15 18.28 12.05
CA GLU A 168 10.35 17.44 12.07
C GLU A 168 10.00 15.97 11.77
N LEU A 169 8.88 15.48 12.31
CA LEU A 169 8.34 14.15 12.05
C LEU A 169 7.98 13.97 10.57
N SER A 170 7.26 14.94 10.01
CA SER A 170 6.90 14.98 8.60
C SER A 170 8.13 15.02 7.69
N ALA A 171 9.12 15.84 8.04
CA ALA A 171 10.38 15.93 7.29
C ALA A 171 11.16 14.60 7.32
N CYS A 172 11.22 13.90 8.47
CA CYS A 172 11.85 12.59 8.60
C CYS A 172 11.14 11.56 7.70
N TYR A 173 9.84 11.45 7.80
CA TYR A 173 9.04 10.57 6.95
C TYR A 173 9.28 10.82 5.45
N HIS A 174 9.20 12.09 5.02
CA HIS A 174 9.33 12.43 3.61
C HIS A 174 10.74 12.20 3.05
N ARG A 175 11.79 12.25 3.88
CA ARG A 175 13.15 11.83 3.46
C ARG A 175 13.20 10.33 3.19
N ILE A 176 12.61 9.52 4.09
CA ILE A 176 12.51 8.07 3.92
C ILE A 176 11.64 7.73 2.71
N ALA A 177 10.48 8.37 2.60
CA ALA A 177 9.53 8.11 1.51
C ALA A 177 10.12 8.40 0.12
N ARG A 178 10.94 9.45 -0.01
CA ARG A 178 11.63 9.76 -1.27
C ARG A 178 12.65 8.72 -1.70
N GLN A 179 13.18 7.94 -0.78
CA GLN A 179 14.18 6.89 -1.05
C GLN A 179 13.57 5.50 -1.13
N THR A 180 12.31 5.34 -0.72
CA THR A 180 11.66 4.03 -0.60
C THR A 180 10.58 3.87 -1.67
N HIS A 181 10.77 2.90 -2.56
CA HIS A 181 9.80 2.54 -3.59
C HIS A 181 8.45 2.13 -2.97
N GLY A 182 7.34 2.65 -3.49
CA GLY A 182 5.98 2.39 -3.01
C GLY A 182 5.49 3.30 -1.89
N MET A 183 6.37 4.13 -1.28
CA MET A 183 5.95 5.06 -0.23
C MET A 183 5.14 6.23 -0.78
N ILE A 184 4.09 6.60 -0.04
CA ILE A 184 3.14 7.67 -0.39
C ILE A 184 3.55 8.95 0.35
N LYS A 185 3.52 10.09 -0.34
CA LYS A 185 3.69 11.40 0.30
C LYS A 185 2.42 11.73 1.10
N ARG A 186 2.58 11.98 2.39
CA ARG A 186 1.49 12.36 3.30
C ARG A 186 1.15 13.84 3.25
N THR A 187 -0.11 14.12 3.51
CA THR A 187 -0.66 15.45 3.73
C THR A 187 -0.60 15.83 5.22
N ASP A 188 -0.83 17.12 5.54
CA ASP A 188 -0.87 17.59 6.94
C ASP A 188 -1.95 16.92 7.77
N ARG A 189 -3.09 16.58 7.16
CA ARG A 189 -4.21 15.90 7.84
C ARG A 189 -3.84 14.50 8.34
N GLU A 190 -2.98 13.78 7.64
CA GLU A 190 -2.53 12.46 8.07
C GLU A 190 -1.61 12.57 9.28
N TRP A 191 -0.81 13.65 9.35
CA TRP A 191 0.02 13.94 10.52
C TRP A 191 -0.82 14.35 11.72
N ASP A 192 -1.82 15.22 11.53
CA ASP A 192 -2.73 15.61 12.60
C ASP A 192 -3.46 14.39 13.15
N ARG A 193 -3.95 13.49 12.29
CA ARG A 193 -4.61 12.25 12.71
C ARG A 193 -3.69 11.33 13.51
N LEU A 194 -2.41 11.23 13.16
CA LEU A 194 -1.43 10.44 13.89
C LEU A 194 -1.16 11.05 15.28
N LEU A 195 -0.91 12.36 15.34
CA LEU A 195 -0.52 13.06 16.56
C LEU A 195 -1.69 13.41 17.50
N ASP A 196 -2.91 13.47 16.97
CA ASP A 196 -4.14 13.71 17.75
C ASP A 196 -4.70 12.41 18.37
N SER A 197 -4.19 11.24 17.98
CA SER A 197 -4.66 9.97 18.52
C SER A 197 -4.25 9.82 19.99
N PRO A 198 -5.20 9.79 20.94
CA PRO A 198 -4.88 9.73 22.37
C PRO A 198 -4.27 8.38 22.80
N GLU A 199 -4.43 7.35 21.99
CA GLU A 199 -3.95 6.00 22.28
C GLU A 199 -2.54 5.75 21.72
N LEU A 200 -2.08 6.62 20.79
CA LEU A 200 -0.82 6.46 20.10
C LEU A 200 0.30 7.20 20.84
N ILE A 201 1.38 6.49 21.11
CA ILE A 201 2.62 7.06 21.65
C ILE A 201 3.65 7.06 20.54
N THR A 202 4.25 8.21 20.29
CA THR A 202 5.32 8.34 19.30
C THR A 202 6.63 8.66 20.00
N VAL A 203 7.68 7.91 19.65
CA VAL A 203 9.05 8.18 20.08
C VAL A 203 9.95 8.27 18.86
N GLY A 204 10.99 9.08 18.93
CA GLY A 204 11.91 9.31 17.84
C GLY A 204 13.36 9.16 18.24
N TYR A 205 14.22 8.72 17.32
CA TYR A 205 15.66 8.78 17.42
C TYR A 205 16.12 10.17 16.95
N LYS A 206 16.71 10.94 17.86
CA LYS A 206 17.20 12.30 17.59
C LYS A 206 18.69 12.40 17.82
N LYS A 207 19.43 12.86 16.80
CA LYS A 207 20.87 13.07 16.86
C LYS A 207 21.19 14.46 16.30
N GLU A 208 21.98 15.24 17.07
CA GLU A 208 22.38 16.59 16.68
C GLU A 208 21.21 17.49 16.29
N GLY A 209 20.10 17.38 17.02
CA GLY A 209 18.88 18.16 16.77
C GLY A 209 18.01 17.65 15.60
N ARG A 210 18.40 16.55 14.92
CA ARG A 210 17.68 16.00 13.77
C ARG A 210 17.06 14.64 14.08
N LEU A 211 15.78 14.49 13.72
CA LEU A 211 15.07 13.23 13.80
C LEU A 211 15.51 12.31 12.63
N GLY A 212 16.05 11.14 12.94
CA GLY A 212 16.55 10.16 11.98
C GLY A 212 15.75 8.84 11.95
N GLY A 213 14.62 8.80 12.65
CA GLY A 213 13.70 7.67 12.68
C GLY A 213 12.69 7.81 13.79
N TYR A 214 11.58 7.10 13.69
CA TYR A 214 10.54 7.12 14.72
C TYR A 214 9.76 5.80 14.80
N LEU A 215 9.09 5.62 15.91
CA LEU A 215 8.22 4.51 16.25
C LEU A 215 6.92 5.07 16.81
N ALA A 216 5.79 4.75 16.18
CA ALA A 216 4.46 5.02 16.73
C ALA A 216 3.82 3.69 17.13
N PHE A 217 3.33 3.61 18.35
CA PHE A 217 2.79 2.39 18.92
C PHE A 217 1.67 2.68 19.92
N GLN A 218 0.90 1.66 20.25
CA GLN A 218 -0.11 1.70 21.31
C GLN A 218 0.01 0.48 22.23
N PHE A 219 -0.48 0.61 23.46
CA PHE A 219 -0.60 -0.51 24.37
C PHE A 219 -1.91 -1.25 24.14
N GLN A 220 -1.87 -2.56 24.20
CA GLN A 220 -3.03 -3.43 24.18
C GLN A 220 -3.01 -4.33 25.41
N SER A 221 -4.17 -4.49 26.07
CA SER A 221 -4.28 -5.45 27.16
C SER A 221 -4.01 -6.87 26.67
N ALA A 222 -3.08 -7.55 27.27
CA ALA A 222 -2.78 -8.96 26.99
C ALA A 222 -3.61 -9.93 27.83
N HIS A 223 -4.38 -9.44 28.83
CA HIS A 223 -5.15 -10.27 29.73
C HIS A 223 -6.39 -9.53 30.27
N GLU A 224 -7.56 -10.16 30.21
CA GLU A 224 -8.84 -9.55 30.60
C GLU A 224 -8.91 -9.01 32.04
N LYS A 225 -8.27 -9.70 32.99
CA LYS A 225 -8.33 -9.38 34.42
C LYS A 225 -7.05 -8.78 34.97
N ASN A 226 -5.93 -8.91 34.28
CA ASN A 226 -4.64 -8.44 34.78
C ASN A 226 -4.14 -7.26 33.95
N ARG A 227 -4.32 -6.06 34.48
CA ARG A 227 -3.95 -4.79 33.81
C ARG A 227 -2.42 -4.55 33.73
N ILE A 228 -1.61 -5.36 34.40
CA ILE A 228 -0.16 -5.24 34.36
C ILE A 228 0.41 -5.91 33.10
N PHE A 229 -0.29 -6.89 32.54
CA PHE A 229 0.13 -7.60 31.34
C PHE A 229 -0.39 -6.92 30.08
N ASN A 230 0.52 -6.31 29.32
CA ASN A 230 0.20 -5.61 28.11
C ASN A 230 1.06 -6.12 26.94
N ASN A 231 0.57 -5.89 25.74
CA ASN A 231 1.31 -5.97 24.49
C ASN A 231 1.58 -4.56 23.96
N ILE A 232 2.57 -4.43 23.10
CA ILE A 232 2.75 -3.25 22.25
C ILE A 232 2.32 -3.63 20.84
N GLU A 233 1.41 -2.84 20.26
CA GLU A 233 1.12 -2.87 18.83
C GLU A 233 1.86 -1.73 18.15
N VAL A 234 2.81 -2.07 17.27
CA VAL A 234 3.55 -1.10 16.46
C VAL A 234 2.73 -0.71 15.25
N ARG A 235 2.41 0.58 15.15
CA ARG A 235 1.65 1.17 14.04
C ARG A 235 2.56 1.65 12.92
N GLU A 236 3.67 2.31 13.30
CA GLU A 236 4.69 2.78 12.36
C GLU A 236 6.07 2.57 12.93
N PHE A 237 7.00 2.18 12.06
CA PHE A 237 8.40 2.00 12.42
C PHE A 237 9.27 2.36 11.21
N LEU A 238 9.90 3.54 11.27
CA LEU A 238 10.68 4.09 10.18
C LEU A 238 12.03 4.60 10.68
N TYR A 239 13.07 4.41 9.88
CA TYR A 239 14.44 4.80 10.24
C TYR A 239 15.28 5.08 8.99
N GLU A 240 16.22 6.03 9.11
CA GLU A 240 17.13 6.42 8.04
C GLU A 240 18.50 5.74 8.15
N SER A 241 18.82 5.14 9.30
CA SER A 241 20.15 4.58 9.55
C SER A 241 20.12 3.36 10.47
N ARG A 242 21.18 2.56 10.38
CA ARG A 242 21.42 1.43 11.30
C ARG A 242 21.45 1.87 12.77
N GLU A 243 21.98 3.06 13.08
CA GLU A 243 22.01 3.58 14.44
C GLU A 243 20.60 3.89 14.95
N ALA A 244 19.77 4.55 14.11
CA ALA A 244 18.37 4.83 14.44
C ALA A 244 17.58 3.52 14.70
N LEU A 245 17.72 2.53 13.79
CA LEU A 245 17.11 1.21 13.95
C LEU A 245 17.50 0.58 15.29
N ALA A 246 18.80 0.52 15.58
CA ALA A 246 19.32 -0.14 16.78
C ALA A 246 18.82 0.51 18.08
N GLN A 247 18.73 1.85 18.13
CA GLN A 247 18.25 2.59 19.30
C GLN A 247 16.72 2.42 19.49
N LEU A 248 15.94 2.46 18.41
CA LEU A 248 14.49 2.23 18.46
C LEU A 248 14.16 0.78 18.89
N LEU A 249 14.91 -0.21 18.38
CA LEU A 249 14.78 -1.61 18.85
C LEU A 249 15.17 -1.77 20.32
N SER A 250 16.23 -1.07 20.76
CA SER A 250 16.64 -1.06 22.17
C SER A 250 15.57 -0.44 23.08
N PHE A 251 14.88 0.60 22.61
CA PHE A 251 13.73 1.16 23.32
C PHE A 251 12.63 0.11 23.52
N LEU A 252 12.22 -0.58 22.45
CA LEU A 252 11.22 -1.64 22.52
C LEU A 252 11.66 -2.79 23.44
N ARG A 253 12.92 -3.21 23.37
CA ARG A 253 13.47 -4.24 24.25
C ARG A 253 13.43 -3.84 25.73
N SER A 254 13.65 -2.56 26.03
CA SER A 254 13.66 -2.07 27.40
C SER A 254 12.28 -2.08 28.08
N GLN A 255 11.21 -2.43 27.37
CA GLN A 255 9.84 -2.56 27.90
C GLN A 255 9.54 -4.00 28.39
N ALA A 256 10.52 -4.89 28.41
CA ALA A 256 10.35 -6.33 28.65
C ALA A 256 9.81 -6.70 30.06
N ASP A 257 9.83 -5.78 31.01
CA ASP A 257 9.29 -5.97 32.36
C ASP A 257 7.75 -5.94 32.42
N GLN A 258 7.10 -5.19 31.52
CA GLN A 258 5.66 -4.99 31.50
C GLN A 258 5.01 -5.51 30.20
N ILE A 259 5.80 -5.71 29.14
CA ILE A 259 5.31 -6.08 27.82
C ILE A 259 5.57 -7.57 27.56
N GLN A 260 4.49 -8.30 27.29
CA GLN A 260 4.57 -9.72 26.97
C GLN A 260 4.99 -9.98 25.53
N ARG A 261 4.36 -9.25 24.61
CA ARG A 261 4.61 -9.37 23.16
C ARG A 261 4.59 -8.01 22.49
N ILE A 262 5.37 -7.91 21.42
CA ILE A 262 5.31 -6.83 20.45
C ILE A 262 4.65 -7.39 19.20
N GLU A 263 3.56 -6.77 18.77
CA GLU A 263 2.90 -7.04 17.49
C GLU A 263 3.35 -5.99 16.49
N PHE A 264 3.97 -6.44 15.40
CA PHE A 264 4.51 -5.58 14.37
C PHE A 264 4.15 -6.10 12.99
N THR A 265 3.42 -5.28 12.22
CA THR A 265 3.08 -5.57 10.83
C THR A 265 4.01 -4.78 9.91
N THR A 266 4.77 -5.48 9.08
CA THR A 266 5.78 -4.91 8.18
C THR A 266 5.79 -5.63 6.83
N PRO A 267 6.09 -4.93 5.71
CA PRO A 267 6.39 -5.58 4.44
C PRO A 267 7.82 -6.13 4.35
N ASP A 268 8.64 -5.95 5.38
CA ASP A 268 10.00 -6.47 5.45
C ASP A 268 9.97 -7.99 5.67
N GLU A 269 10.30 -8.76 4.64
CA GLU A 269 10.35 -10.24 4.67
C GLU A 269 11.43 -10.77 5.60
N ASP A 270 12.48 -9.98 5.82
CA ASP A 270 13.71 -10.39 6.52
C ASP A 270 13.74 -9.93 7.99
N PHE A 271 12.68 -9.26 8.46
CA PHE A 271 12.61 -8.75 9.85
C PHE A 271 12.89 -9.83 10.90
N HIS A 272 12.55 -11.08 10.63
CA HIS A 272 12.81 -12.22 11.52
C HIS A 272 14.31 -12.43 11.83
N LEU A 273 15.22 -11.97 10.94
CA LEU A 273 16.67 -12.07 11.13
C LEU A 273 17.19 -11.15 12.25
N LEU A 274 16.41 -10.13 12.63
CA LEU A 274 16.73 -9.23 13.76
C LEU A 274 16.42 -9.86 15.12
N LEU A 275 15.63 -10.92 15.16
CA LEU A 275 15.12 -11.53 16.38
C LEU A 275 15.99 -12.72 16.78
N SER A 276 16.45 -12.76 18.04
CA SER A 276 17.15 -13.93 18.59
C SER A 276 16.21 -15.15 18.74
N ASP A 277 14.91 -14.90 18.89
CA ASP A 277 13.84 -15.89 18.88
C ASP A 277 12.64 -15.30 18.12
N PRO A 278 12.40 -15.69 16.86
CA PRO A 278 11.30 -15.19 16.07
C PRO A 278 9.94 -15.88 16.36
N GLY A 279 9.90 -16.84 17.28
CA GLY A 279 8.68 -17.59 17.60
C GLY A 279 7.53 -16.67 18.03
N ASN A 280 6.36 -16.81 17.40
CA ASN A 280 5.21 -15.93 17.64
C ASN A 280 4.43 -16.27 18.91
N GLY A 281 4.83 -17.29 19.64
CA GLY A 281 4.22 -17.71 20.90
C GLY A 281 2.93 -18.50 20.74
N THR A 282 2.60 -18.94 19.56
CA THR A 282 1.61 -19.98 19.33
C THR A 282 2.30 -21.34 19.56
N ASP A 283 1.51 -22.32 20.03
CA ASP A 283 1.97 -23.73 20.05
C ASP A 283 1.81 -24.40 18.68
N SER A 284 1.52 -23.60 17.64
CA SER A 284 1.38 -24.09 16.27
C SER A 284 2.75 -24.47 15.73
N LEU A 285 2.98 -25.74 15.62
CA LEU A 285 4.11 -26.30 14.87
C LEU A 285 3.63 -26.67 13.47
N LEU A 286 4.30 -26.15 12.47
CA LEU A 286 4.19 -26.73 11.14
C LEU A 286 4.74 -28.16 11.21
N TRP A 287 4.08 -29.07 10.52
CA TRP A 287 4.47 -30.48 10.52
C TRP A 287 5.98 -30.65 10.29
N SER A 288 6.60 -31.55 11.07
CA SER A 288 8.00 -31.92 11.14
C SER A 288 8.97 -31.01 11.86
N ILE A 289 8.66 -30.08 12.72
CA ILE A 289 9.60 -29.29 13.52
C ILE A 289 9.65 -27.78 13.25
N TYR A 290 8.86 -27.29 12.36
CA TYR A 290 8.84 -25.88 12.02
C TYR A 290 8.03 -25.09 13.05
N HIS A 291 8.61 -24.00 13.56
CA HIS A 291 7.95 -23.06 14.44
C HIS A 291 7.33 -21.93 13.63
N GLU A 292 6.13 -21.52 14.02
CA GLU A 292 5.48 -20.35 13.43
C GLU A 292 6.18 -19.08 13.93
N SER A 293 6.65 -18.25 12.99
CA SER A 293 7.33 -16.99 13.29
C SER A 293 6.44 -15.77 13.03
N HIS A 294 5.56 -15.83 12.03
CA HIS A 294 4.68 -14.75 11.63
C HIS A 294 3.52 -15.27 10.79
N VAL A 295 2.48 -14.47 10.65
CA VAL A 295 1.45 -14.66 9.64
C VAL A 295 1.66 -13.67 8.50
N SER A 296 1.26 -14.05 7.28
CA SER A 296 1.50 -13.24 6.09
C SER A 296 0.20 -13.01 5.33
N GLY A 297 -0.02 -11.77 4.88
CA GLY A 297 -1.19 -11.36 4.11
C GLY A 297 -0.82 -10.62 2.83
N VAL A 298 -1.82 -10.34 2.00
CA VAL A 298 -1.68 -9.47 0.82
C VAL A 298 -1.75 -8.02 1.27
N GLY A 299 -0.77 -7.23 0.88
CA GLY A 299 -0.75 -5.79 1.12
C GLY A 299 -1.46 -5.01 0.01
N LEU A 300 -0.93 -3.83 -0.28
CA LEU A 300 -1.46 -2.94 -1.31
C LEU A 300 -1.43 -3.61 -2.69
N MET A 301 -2.54 -3.55 -3.44
CA MET A 301 -2.59 -3.98 -4.84
C MET A 301 -2.41 -2.78 -5.78
N TYR A 302 -1.74 -3.01 -6.90
CA TYR A 302 -1.40 -1.99 -7.90
C TYR A 302 -2.06 -2.29 -9.24
N ARG A 303 -2.41 -1.26 -10.00
CA ARG A 303 -2.88 -1.43 -11.37
C ARG A 303 -2.34 -0.33 -12.27
N ILE A 304 -1.66 -0.73 -13.34
CA ILE A 304 -1.31 0.16 -14.45
C ILE A 304 -2.55 0.35 -15.32
N ILE A 305 -2.96 1.60 -15.52
CA ILE A 305 -4.16 1.97 -16.29
C ILE A 305 -3.86 2.71 -17.59
N ASP A 306 -2.60 3.09 -17.79
CA ASP A 306 -2.04 3.62 -19.04
C ASP A 306 -0.61 3.09 -19.20
N VAL A 307 -0.45 1.99 -19.95
CA VAL A 307 0.86 1.35 -20.13
C VAL A 307 1.87 2.29 -20.80
N PRO A 308 1.57 2.96 -21.94
CA PRO A 308 2.48 3.94 -22.51
C PRO A 308 2.77 5.12 -21.59
N GLY A 309 1.74 5.63 -20.91
CA GLY A 309 1.86 6.73 -19.96
C GLY A 309 2.80 6.41 -18.81
N PHE A 310 2.74 5.19 -18.30
CA PHE A 310 3.64 4.71 -17.23
C PHE A 310 5.11 4.77 -17.65
N PHE A 311 5.46 4.26 -18.83
CA PHE A 311 6.84 4.32 -19.31
C PHE A 311 7.29 5.76 -19.65
N ARG A 312 6.41 6.61 -20.20
CA ARG A 312 6.71 8.03 -20.41
C ARG A 312 7.02 8.76 -19.12
N GLN A 313 6.24 8.52 -18.07
CA GLN A 313 6.45 9.12 -16.75
C GLN A 313 7.74 8.64 -16.08
N LEU A 314 8.21 7.44 -16.42
CA LEU A 314 9.47 6.86 -15.93
C LEU A 314 10.62 6.91 -16.96
N SER A 315 10.56 7.80 -17.95
CA SER A 315 11.57 7.93 -19.00
C SER A 315 13.00 8.19 -18.48
N HIS A 316 13.14 8.71 -17.27
CA HIS A 316 14.43 8.93 -16.62
C HIS A 316 14.91 7.77 -15.74
N HIS A 317 14.04 6.79 -15.48
CA HIS A 317 14.42 5.62 -14.70
C HIS A 317 15.23 4.62 -15.54
N HIS A 318 16.26 4.04 -14.92
CA HIS A 318 17.10 3.01 -15.53
C HIS A 318 16.58 1.62 -15.14
N PHE A 319 15.77 1.04 -16.00
CA PHE A 319 15.28 -0.33 -15.84
C PHE A 319 16.42 -1.33 -16.10
N GLY A 320 17.09 -1.80 -15.07
CA GLY A 320 18.15 -2.81 -15.11
C GLY A 320 19.36 -2.48 -15.99
N SER A 321 19.50 -1.24 -16.47
CA SER A 321 20.59 -0.78 -17.37
C SER A 321 20.74 -1.63 -18.65
N GLU A 322 19.67 -2.26 -19.13
CA GLU A 322 19.66 -3.08 -20.34
C GLU A 322 19.44 -2.23 -21.61
N THR A 323 19.99 -2.70 -22.73
CA THR A 323 19.68 -2.15 -24.05
C THR A 323 19.00 -3.24 -24.88
N VAL A 324 17.70 -3.09 -25.13
CA VAL A 324 16.88 -4.10 -25.80
C VAL A 324 15.60 -3.49 -26.39
N ASN A 325 15.17 -3.97 -27.54
CA ASN A 325 13.87 -3.65 -28.14
C ASN A 325 12.85 -4.68 -27.72
N MET A 326 11.90 -4.28 -26.89
CA MET A 326 10.86 -5.16 -26.35
C MET A 326 9.52 -4.90 -27.04
N LYS A 327 8.90 -5.93 -27.60
CA LYS A 327 7.50 -5.92 -27.98
C LYS A 327 6.67 -6.40 -26.78
N LEU A 328 5.91 -5.49 -26.17
CA LEU A 328 5.06 -5.77 -25.02
C LEU A 328 3.61 -5.84 -25.45
N THR A 329 2.96 -6.99 -25.24
CA THR A 329 1.52 -7.20 -25.47
C THR A 329 0.81 -7.38 -24.14
N ILE A 330 -0.14 -6.52 -23.83
CA ILE A 330 -0.95 -6.58 -22.60
C ILE A 330 -2.39 -6.96 -22.94
N ARG A 331 -2.89 -7.96 -22.21
CA ARG A 331 -4.32 -8.30 -22.18
C ARG A 331 -4.95 -7.58 -20.99
N ASP A 332 -6.02 -6.81 -21.27
CA ASP A 332 -6.82 -6.14 -20.24
C ASP A 332 -8.30 -6.25 -20.63
N SER A 333 -9.01 -7.19 -20.01
CA SER A 333 -10.42 -7.44 -20.30
C SER A 333 -11.36 -6.48 -19.56
N PHE A 334 -10.88 -5.85 -18.48
CA PHE A 334 -11.70 -4.94 -17.68
C PHE A 334 -11.61 -3.48 -18.14
N LEU A 335 -10.47 -3.07 -18.70
CA LEU A 335 -10.21 -1.75 -19.29
C LEU A 335 -9.64 -1.95 -20.71
N PRO A 336 -10.49 -2.28 -21.71
CA PRO A 336 -10.02 -2.66 -23.05
C PRO A 336 -9.14 -1.61 -23.74
N GLU A 337 -9.35 -0.33 -23.47
CA GLU A 337 -8.54 0.79 -23.97
C GLU A 337 -7.09 0.79 -23.43
N ASN A 338 -6.80 0.01 -22.40
CA ASN A 338 -5.47 -0.22 -21.88
C ASN A 338 -4.81 -1.51 -22.40
N ALA A 339 -5.58 -2.33 -23.15
CA ALA A 339 -5.02 -3.47 -23.85
C ALA A 339 -4.32 -3.02 -25.14
N GLY A 340 -3.24 -3.70 -25.51
CA GLY A 340 -2.56 -3.37 -26.74
C GLY A 340 -1.17 -3.98 -26.84
N THR A 341 -0.47 -3.60 -27.92
CA THR A 341 0.91 -4.00 -28.18
C THR A 341 1.74 -2.76 -28.44
N TRP A 342 2.84 -2.63 -27.71
CA TRP A 342 3.77 -1.51 -27.81
C TRP A 342 5.19 -2.00 -28.07
N LEU A 343 5.95 -1.22 -28.84
CA LEU A 343 7.38 -1.36 -28.98
C LEU A 343 8.06 -0.39 -28.02
N ILE A 344 8.82 -0.93 -27.09
CA ILE A 344 9.53 -0.17 -26.07
C ILE A 344 11.02 -0.46 -26.29
N LYS A 345 11.76 0.57 -26.65
CA LYS A 345 13.20 0.52 -26.76
C LYS A 345 13.80 0.92 -25.42
N PHE A 346 14.55 0.05 -24.81
CA PHE A 346 15.38 0.40 -23.67
C PHE A 346 16.78 0.72 -24.15
N VAL A 347 17.31 1.87 -23.73
CA VAL A 347 18.70 2.29 -23.99
C VAL A 347 19.35 2.57 -22.64
N ASP A 348 20.27 1.72 -22.23
CA ASP A 348 20.85 1.76 -20.87
C ASP A 348 19.72 1.79 -19.80
N GLY A 349 18.69 0.94 -20.00
CA GLY A 349 17.53 0.85 -19.13
C GLY A 349 16.49 1.96 -19.26
N ARG A 350 16.72 3.03 -20.01
CA ARG A 350 15.75 4.12 -20.20
C ARG A 350 14.72 3.73 -21.26
N PRO A 351 13.42 3.73 -20.93
CA PRO A 351 12.39 3.36 -21.87
C PRO A 351 12.09 4.50 -22.85
N GLU A 352 12.08 4.18 -24.13
CA GLU A 352 11.63 5.02 -25.23
C GLU A 352 10.49 4.30 -25.95
N LEU A 353 9.32 4.94 -26.05
CA LEU A 353 8.23 4.46 -26.89
C LEU A 353 8.53 4.90 -28.32
N GLY A 354 8.73 3.95 -29.20
CA GLY A 354 9.22 4.24 -30.53
C GLY A 354 8.47 3.57 -31.67
N GLU A 355 8.82 3.97 -32.90
CA GLU A 355 8.38 3.38 -34.15
C GLU A 355 9.09 2.04 -34.42
N ALA A 356 8.55 1.27 -35.35
CA ALA A 356 8.87 -0.12 -35.65
C ALA A 356 10.37 -0.40 -35.85
N VAL A 357 11.02 -0.85 -34.78
CA VAL A 357 12.29 -1.59 -34.85
C VAL A 357 11.95 -3.06 -34.66
N GLU A 358 12.63 -3.95 -35.33
CA GLU A 358 12.47 -5.40 -35.10
C GLU A 358 12.70 -5.71 -33.63
N PRO A 359 11.77 -6.35 -32.92
CA PRO A 359 11.92 -6.60 -31.50
C PRO A 359 12.97 -7.69 -31.23
N ASP A 360 13.82 -7.44 -30.27
CA ASP A 360 14.74 -8.45 -29.75
C ASP A 360 14.00 -9.52 -28.93
N ILE A 361 12.89 -9.12 -28.31
CA ILE A 361 12.11 -9.95 -27.39
C ILE A 361 10.63 -9.58 -27.45
N SER A 362 9.74 -10.58 -27.50
CA SER A 362 8.30 -10.40 -27.45
C SER A 362 7.73 -11.00 -26.17
N VAL A 363 7.01 -10.19 -25.41
CA VAL A 363 6.46 -10.53 -24.11
C VAL A 363 4.95 -10.30 -24.12
N GLN A 364 4.18 -11.27 -23.62
CA GLN A 364 2.73 -11.15 -23.49
C GLN A 364 2.27 -11.60 -22.10
N LEU A 365 1.44 -10.77 -21.45
CA LEU A 365 0.88 -11.09 -20.13
C LEU A 365 -0.41 -10.31 -19.87
N ASP A 366 -1.12 -10.69 -18.80
CA ASP A 366 -2.26 -9.94 -18.28
C ASP A 366 -1.82 -8.67 -17.55
N ILE A 367 -2.68 -7.65 -17.56
CA ILE A 367 -2.40 -6.37 -16.89
C ILE A 367 -2.16 -6.50 -15.38
N SER A 368 -2.81 -7.45 -14.71
CA SER A 368 -2.61 -7.70 -13.29
C SER A 368 -1.19 -8.20 -13.00
N ASP A 369 -0.71 -9.14 -13.82
CA ASP A 369 0.63 -9.70 -13.68
C ASP A 369 1.71 -8.69 -14.13
N PHE A 370 1.42 -7.90 -15.18
CA PHE A 370 2.27 -6.78 -15.58
C PHE A 370 2.40 -5.74 -14.48
N SER A 371 1.30 -5.37 -13.84
CA SER A 371 1.34 -4.40 -12.72
C SER A 371 2.20 -4.89 -11.56
N SER A 372 2.12 -6.18 -11.22
CA SER A 372 2.99 -6.77 -10.19
C SER A 372 4.47 -6.81 -10.62
N LEU A 373 4.73 -7.08 -11.91
CA LEU A 373 6.09 -7.15 -12.48
C LEU A 373 6.77 -5.79 -12.46
N VAL A 374 6.12 -4.75 -13.04
CA VAL A 374 6.74 -3.42 -13.16
C VAL A 374 6.87 -2.69 -11.83
N MET A 375 6.06 -3.09 -10.83
CA MET A 375 6.24 -2.63 -9.45
C MET A 375 7.30 -3.46 -8.68
N GLY A 376 7.94 -4.44 -9.30
CA GLY A 376 9.01 -5.24 -8.69
C GLY A 376 8.55 -6.21 -7.60
N VAL A 377 7.24 -6.51 -7.54
CA VAL A 377 6.70 -7.46 -6.54
C VAL A 377 7.06 -8.89 -6.86
N VAL A 378 7.12 -9.22 -8.17
CA VAL A 378 7.40 -10.55 -8.70
C VAL A 378 8.40 -10.43 -9.84
N THR A 379 9.27 -11.44 -10.01
CA THR A 379 10.23 -11.48 -11.12
C THR A 379 9.59 -12.01 -12.40
N ALA A 380 10.11 -11.61 -13.57
CA ALA A 380 9.69 -12.14 -14.86
C ALA A 380 9.84 -13.68 -14.92
N ARG A 381 10.93 -14.20 -14.35
CA ARG A 381 11.18 -15.64 -14.22
C ARG A 381 10.06 -16.39 -13.50
N LYS A 382 9.53 -15.81 -12.39
CA LYS A 382 8.42 -16.44 -11.66
C LYS A 382 7.13 -16.43 -12.45
N LEU A 383 6.80 -15.33 -13.11
CA LEU A 383 5.62 -15.26 -13.98
C LEU A 383 5.73 -16.25 -15.14
N TYR A 384 6.90 -16.36 -15.77
CA TYR A 384 7.15 -17.35 -16.83
C TYR A 384 6.99 -18.78 -16.32
N GLN A 385 7.61 -19.11 -15.16
CA GLN A 385 7.49 -20.44 -14.55
C GLN A 385 6.04 -20.83 -14.20
N TYR A 386 5.21 -19.85 -13.86
CA TYR A 386 3.80 -20.06 -13.53
C TYR A 386 2.86 -20.00 -14.75
N GLY A 387 3.41 -19.80 -15.96
CA GLY A 387 2.62 -19.66 -17.19
C GLY A 387 1.80 -18.37 -17.27
N GLN A 388 2.15 -17.34 -16.49
CA GLN A 388 1.49 -16.04 -16.45
C GLN A 388 2.17 -15.00 -17.36
N LEU A 389 3.34 -15.32 -17.90
CA LEU A 389 4.09 -14.55 -18.88
C LEU A 389 4.46 -15.47 -20.05
N GLU A 390 4.09 -15.07 -21.25
CA GLU A 390 4.49 -15.71 -22.51
C GLU A 390 5.69 -14.99 -23.09
N LEU A 391 6.66 -15.74 -23.60
CA LEU A 391 7.94 -15.23 -24.10
C LEU A 391 8.36 -16.01 -25.34
N ASP A 392 8.67 -15.32 -26.43
CA ASP A 392 9.10 -15.93 -27.69
C ASP A 392 10.55 -16.46 -27.65
N ALA A 393 11.40 -15.87 -26.81
CA ALA A 393 12.80 -16.20 -26.65
C ALA A 393 13.14 -16.51 -25.17
N PRO A 394 12.87 -17.75 -24.67
CA PRO A 394 13.07 -18.11 -23.27
C PRO A 394 14.50 -17.90 -22.76
N GLU A 395 15.51 -17.99 -23.64
CA GLU A 395 16.92 -17.72 -23.31
C GLU A 395 17.18 -16.25 -22.93
N LYS A 396 16.28 -15.33 -23.32
CA LYS A 396 16.35 -13.89 -22.97
C LYS A 396 15.65 -13.54 -21.66
N LEU A 397 15.05 -14.52 -20.98
CA LEU A 397 14.40 -14.32 -19.67
C LEU A 397 15.30 -13.59 -18.64
N PRO A 398 16.63 -13.84 -18.58
CA PRO A 398 17.50 -13.08 -17.69
C PRO A 398 17.54 -11.57 -17.97
N ILE A 399 17.29 -11.14 -19.21
CA ILE A 399 17.20 -9.70 -19.57
C ILE A 399 15.97 -9.10 -18.93
N LEU A 400 14.81 -9.76 -19.02
CA LEU A 400 13.58 -9.30 -18.38
C LEU A 400 13.70 -9.26 -16.85
N ASP A 401 14.37 -10.26 -16.26
CA ASP A 401 14.61 -10.27 -14.81
C ASP A 401 15.44 -9.04 -14.39
N ARG A 402 16.46 -8.65 -15.17
CA ARG A 402 17.24 -7.45 -14.87
C ARG A 402 16.48 -6.16 -15.13
N LEU A 403 15.72 -6.07 -16.25
CA LEU A 403 14.91 -4.89 -16.58
C LEU A 403 13.96 -4.50 -15.44
N PHE A 404 13.29 -5.48 -14.84
CA PHE A 404 12.28 -5.25 -13.82
C PHE A 404 12.75 -5.59 -12.40
N ALA A 405 14.07 -5.75 -12.21
CA ALA A 405 14.65 -5.92 -10.88
C ALA A 405 14.55 -4.65 -10.06
N VAL A 406 14.19 -4.80 -8.79
CA VAL A 406 14.21 -3.73 -7.80
C VAL A 406 15.12 -4.12 -6.63
N PRO A 407 15.85 -3.18 -6.02
CA PRO A 407 16.64 -3.48 -4.83
C PRO A 407 15.78 -3.97 -3.65
N GLU A 408 14.61 -3.37 -3.48
CA GLU A 408 13.62 -3.73 -2.48
C GLU A 408 12.22 -3.68 -3.10
N LYS A 409 11.35 -4.60 -2.71
CA LYS A 409 9.94 -4.59 -3.12
C LYS A 409 9.25 -3.31 -2.63
N PRO A 410 8.22 -2.84 -3.36
CA PRO A 410 7.50 -1.65 -2.96
C PRO A 410 6.86 -1.84 -1.59
N ARG A 411 6.98 -0.85 -0.73
CA ARG A 411 6.36 -0.84 0.60
C ARG A 411 5.63 0.46 0.87
N SER A 412 4.53 0.39 1.59
CA SER A 412 3.82 1.55 2.11
C SER A 412 3.44 1.30 3.56
N VAL A 413 3.53 2.34 4.38
CA VAL A 413 3.04 2.35 5.76
C VAL A 413 1.82 3.27 5.91
N THR A 414 1.44 3.95 4.83
CA THR A 414 0.26 4.83 4.80
C THR A 414 -0.95 4.04 4.32
N THR A 415 -1.98 4.01 5.14
CA THR A 415 -3.30 3.43 4.81
C THR A 415 -4.25 4.53 4.35
N PHE A 416 -5.11 4.24 3.37
CA PHE A 416 -6.11 5.17 2.83
C PHE A 416 -7.46 4.51 2.55
#